data_a8e0734f6b612bde20354a7c6fbb8a13
#
_entry.id   a8e0734f6b612bde20354a7c6fbb8a13
#
_cell.length_a   1.000
_cell.length_b   1.000
_cell.length_c   1.000
_cell.angle_alpha   90.00
_cell.angle_beta   90.00
_cell.angle_gamma   90.00
#
_symmetry.space_group_name_H-M   'P 1'
#
loop_
_entity.id
_entity.type
_entity.pdbx_description
1 polymer ?
#
loop_
_entity_poly.entity_id
_entity_poly.type
_entity_poly.pdbx_seq_one_letter_code
_entity_poly.pdbx_strand_id
1 'polypeptide(L)'
;MQLTAIGSCSFNGKNIRGREAIRIIPQSVPTDLGNSIIEKLDIEPTETDVKKFANGETYVNIKENLRNRDVYILASTGTAVNDNLMETYLKADAARRMGANRVVAVMPNFPYGRQERKTENGEPISARLNLALLHASGVDEVITTDVHAPALQGFTRQVKLTDLESTKEMTDYFKNIINPENTVVVSPDLGGAKRADKLAKALDCDKAIIYKNRTAHNQAHAEMLLGDVEGKDCIIYDDIIDTAGTITEASKMLKKNGANKIYIAASHGLFNGPAIDRLKEAPIEEVVVTNSELKPKLSKIKQIDLAPEIVGAILDISG
;
A
#
# COMPACT_ATOMS: atom_id res chain seq x y z
N MET A 1 5.64 -21.03 49.02
CA MET A 1 4.78 -20.14 48.19
C MET A 1 5.34 -20.25 46.76
N GLN A 2 4.73 -21.15 45.95
CA GLN A 2 5.21 -21.46 44.60
C GLN A 2 4.60 -20.46 43.64
N LEU A 3 5.45 -19.72 42.94
CA LEU A 3 5.07 -18.90 41.78
C LEU A 3 4.91 -19.85 40.59
N THR A 4 3.69 -20.09 40.19
CA THR A 4 3.35 -20.80 38.94
C THR A 4 3.73 -19.93 37.74
N ALA A 5 4.59 -20.47 36.89
CA ALA A 5 4.98 -19.87 35.62
C ALA A 5 3.74 -19.71 34.71
N ILE A 6 3.52 -18.48 34.24
CA ILE A 6 2.52 -18.19 33.22
C ILE A 6 3.05 -18.74 31.89
N GLY A 7 2.42 -19.79 31.40
CA GLY A 7 2.79 -20.45 30.16
C GLY A 7 2.68 -19.53 28.96
N SER A 8 3.63 -19.66 28.04
CA SER A 8 3.65 -19.03 26.73
C SER A 8 2.38 -19.38 25.95
N CYS A 9 1.49 -18.42 25.73
CA CYS A 9 0.35 -18.58 24.83
C CYS A 9 0.86 -18.70 23.40
N SER A 10 0.55 -19.82 22.76
CA SER A 10 0.71 -19.99 21.33
C SER A 10 -0.23 -19.02 20.57
N PHE A 11 0.18 -18.62 19.37
CA PHE A 11 -0.56 -17.67 18.50
C PHE A 11 -2.06 -18.01 18.33
N ASN A 12 -2.46 -19.27 18.44
CA ASN A 12 -3.85 -19.74 18.42
C ASN A 12 -4.65 -19.45 19.71
N GLY A 13 -4.01 -18.95 20.76
CA GLY A 13 -4.65 -18.62 22.04
C GLY A 13 -4.89 -17.14 22.26
N LYS A 14 -4.49 -16.28 21.31
CA LYS A 14 -4.70 -14.84 21.43
C LYS A 14 -6.17 -14.48 21.37
N ASN A 15 -6.66 -14.09 22.50
CA ASN A 15 -7.87 -13.32 22.76
C ASN A 15 -9.11 -13.66 21.89
N ILE A 16 -9.84 -14.68 22.27
CA ILE A 16 -11.22 -14.91 21.78
C ILE A 16 -12.06 -13.64 21.97
N ARG A 17 -11.84 -12.86 23.06
CA ARG A 17 -12.49 -11.56 23.28
C ARG A 17 -12.09 -10.53 22.22
N GLY A 18 -10.85 -10.43 21.81
CA GLY A 18 -10.39 -9.52 20.77
C GLY A 18 -11.09 -9.79 19.44
N ARG A 19 -11.13 -11.05 18.97
CA ARG A 19 -11.82 -11.40 17.73
C ARG A 19 -13.33 -11.18 17.77
N GLU A 20 -13.98 -11.49 18.87
CA GLU A 20 -15.43 -11.26 19.04
C GLU A 20 -15.81 -9.78 18.97
N ALA A 21 -14.89 -8.88 19.36
CA ALA A 21 -15.10 -7.44 19.29
C ALA A 21 -14.96 -6.88 17.87
N ILE A 22 -14.24 -7.56 16.98
CA ILE A 22 -13.94 -7.10 15.61
C ILE A 22 -15.20 -7.18 14.74
N ARG A 23 -15.42 -6.13 13.96
CA ARG A 23 -16.38 -6.10 12.85
C ARG A 23 -15.70 -5.57 11.60
N ILE A 24 -15.88 -6.29 10.50
CA ILE A 24 -15.31 -5.91 9.21
C ILE A 24 -16.42 -5.38 8.32
N ILE A 25 -16.31 -4.13 7.91
CA ILE A 25 -17.19 -3.54 6.89
C ILE A 25 -16.44 -3.57 5.55
N PRO A 26 -16.83 -4.45 4.61
CA PRO A 26 -16.17 -4.54 3.32
C PRO A 26 -16.49 -3.31 2.47
N GLN A 27 -15.68 -3.07 1.45
CA GLN A 27 -16.02 -2.12 0.40
C GLN A 27 -17.11 -2.67 -0.50
N SER A 28 -17.90 -1.78 -1.14
CA SER A 28 -18.96 -2.19 -2.07
C SER A 28 -18.43 -2.91 -3.31
N VAL A 29 -17.19 -2.60 -3.72
CA VAL A 29 -16.47 -3.35 -4.77
C VAL A 29 -15.50 -4.32 -4.11
N PRO A 30 -15.76 -5.64 -4.14
CA PRO A 30 -14.87 -6.63 -3.56
C PRO A 30 -13.48 -6.60 -4.21
N THR A 31 -12.44 -6.80 -3.39
CA THR A 31 -11.06 -6.94 -3.85
C THR A 31 -10.49 -8.27 -3.37
N ASP A 32 -9.49 -8.80 -4.09
CA ASP A 32 -8.81 -10.04 -3.68
C ASP A 32 -8.20 -9.88 -2.29
N LEU A 33 -7.61 -8.72 -1.98
CA LEU A 33 -7.07 -8.41 -0.67
C LEU A 33 -8.15 -8.38 0.41
N GLY A 34 -9.27 -7.71 0.16
CA GLY A 34 -10.39 -7.64 1.11
C GLY A 34 -10.94 -9.04 1.44
N ASN A 35 -11.11 -9.88 0.43
CA ASN A 35 -11.55 -11.26 0.59
C ASN A 35 -10.53 -12.07 1.39
N SER A 36 -9.22 -11.95 1.09
CA SER A 36 -8.15 -12.64 1.81
C SER A 36 -8.06 -12.21 3.29
N ILE A 37 -8.27 -10.92 3.60
CA ILE A 37 -8.34 -10.43 4.98
C ILE A 37 -9.51 -11.07 5.74
N ILE A 38 -10.70 -11.08 5.16
CA ILE A 38 -11.92 -11.65 5.76
C ILE A 38 -11.71 -13.13 6.02
N GLU A 39 -11.22 -13.88 5.05
CA GLU A 39 -10.94 -15.31 5.17
C GLU A 39 -9.92 -15.61 6.28
N LYS A 40 -8.80 -14.87 6.32
CA LYS A 40 -7.74 -15.08 7.32
C LYS A 40 -8.16 -14.67 8.74
N LEU A 41 -9.06 -13.72 8.88
CA LEU A 41 -9.66 -13.36 10.17
C LEU A 41 -10.69 -14.39 10.63
N ASP A 42 -11.26 -15.18 9.72
CA ASP A 42 -12.36 -16.10 9.99
C ASP A 42 -13.54 -15.38 10.67
N ILE A 43 -13.97 -14.26 10.07
CA ILE A 43 -15.04 -13.38 10.56
C ILE A 43 -16.01 -13.13 9.42
N GLU A 44 -17.31 -13.31 9.67
CA GLU A 44 -18.34 -12.91 8.71
C GLU A 44 -18.34 -11.38 8.52
N PRO A 45 -18.33 -10.91 7.28
CA PRO A 45 -18.36 -9.47 7.02
C PRO A 45 -19.69 -8.86 7.46
N THR A 46 -19.62 -7.66 8.01
CA THR A 46 -20.80 -6.90 8.46
C THR A 46 -21.71 -6.55 7.28
N GLU A 47 -22.97 -6.96 7.37
CA GLU A 47 -23.98 -6.68 6.35
C GLU A 47 -24.18 -5.17 6.20
N THR A 48 -23.94 -4.65 5.00
CA THR A 48 -24.01 -3.23 4.71
C THR A 48 -24.60 -2.97 3.33
N ASP A 49 -25.70 -2.23 3.28
CA ASP A 49 -26.26 -1.73 2.02
C ASP A 49 -25.50 -0.48 1.58
N VAL A 50 -24.96 -0.51 0.37
CA VAL A 50 -24.39 0.68 -0.31
C VAL A 50 -25.09 0.85 -1.65
N LYS A 51 -25.64 2.05 -1.90
CA LYS A 51 -26.36 2.37 -3.12
C LYS A 51 -26.00 3.76 -3.59
N LYS A 52 -26.16 4.03 -4.88
CA LYS A 52 -26.10 5.38 -5.44
C LYS A 52 -27.50 5.91 -5.72
N PHE A 53 -27.78 7.15 -5.31
CA PHE A 53 -28.96 7.88 -5.76
C PHE A 53 -28.80 8.30 -7.23
N ALA A 54 -29.90 8.71 -7.87
CA ALA A 54 -29.89 9.11 -9.26
C ALA A 54 -28.95 10.31 -9.57
N ASN A 55 -28.72 11.17 -8.59
CA ASN A 55 -27.79 12.30 -8.67
C ASN A 55 -26.33 11.94 -8.37
N GLY A 56 -26.04 10.63 -8.11
CA GLY A 56 -24.70 10.13 -7.82
C GLY A 56 -24.30 10.12 -6.33
N GLU A 57 -25.13 10.62 -5.42
CA GLU A 57 -24.86 10.55 -3.98
C GLU A 57 -24.83 9.10 -3.49
N THR A 58 -23.92 8.80 -2.56
CA THR A 58 -23.77 7.48 -1.96
C THR A 58 -24.67 7.37 -0.73
N TYR A 59 -25.45 6.30 -0.65
CA TYR A 59 -26.21 5.89 0.52
C TYR A 59 -25.53 4.70 1.19
N VAL A 60 -25.43 4.74 2.53
CA VAL A 60 -24.88 3.64 3.35
C VAL A 60 -25.88 3.30 4.46
N ASN A 61 -26.10 2.00 4.69
CA ASN A 61 -26.88 1.50 5.81
C ASN A 61 -26.28 0.21 6.35
N ILE A 62 -25.72 0.26 7.56
CA ILE A 62 -25.16 -0.89 8.28
C ILE A 62 -26.29 -1.61 8.99
N LYS A 63 -26.41 -2.94 8.84
CA LYS A 63 -27.53 -3.75 9.37
C LYS A 63 -27.28 -4.34 10.75
N GLU A 64 -26.02 -4.40 11.18
CA GLU A 64 -25.64 -5.03 12.44
C GLU A 64 -25.43 -4.01 13.56
N ASN A 65 -25.55 -4.47 14.81
CA ASN A 65 -25.26 -3.65 15.99
C ASN A 65 -23.73 -3.55 16.19
N LEU A 66 -23.22 -2.33 16.15
CA LEU A 66 -21.78 -2.03 16.30
C LEU A 66 -21.40 -1.49 17.69
N ARG A 67 -22.34 -1.43 18.63
CA ARG A 67 -22.09 -0.91 19.99
C ARG A 67 -20.96 -1.68 20.68
N ASN A 68 -19.95 -0.93 21.14
CA ASN A 68 -18.75 -1.48 21.82
C ASN A 68 -17.92 -2.44 20.93
N ARG A 69 -18.00 -2.31 19.60
CA ARG A 69 -17.21 -3.07 18.65
C ARG A 69 -16.07 -2.25 18.09
N ASP A 70 -14.96 -2.93 17.76
CA ASP A 70 -13.87 -2.36 16.98
C ASP A 70 -14.16 -2.63 15.50
N VAL A 71 -14.40 -1.57 14.75
CA VAL A 71 -14.87 -1.62 13.37
C VAL A 71 -13.72 -1.33 12.41
N TYR A 72 -13.48 -2.23 11.49
CA TYR A 72 -12.48 -2.10 10.43
C TYR A 72 -13.18 -1.94 9.09
N ILE A 73 -13.01 -0.79 8.47
CA ILE A 73 -13.57 -0.48 7.14
C ILE A 73 -12.49 -0.80 6.10
N LEU A 74 -12.70 -1.85 5.30
CA LEU A 74 -11.81 -2.16 4.19
C LEU A 74 -12.06 -1.14 3.07
N ALA A 75 -11.09 -0.31 2.78
CA ALA A 75 -11.21 0.79 1.83
C ALA A 75 -10.22 0.59 0.68
N SER A 76 -10.70 0.20 -0.49
CA SER A 76 -9.89 0.24 -1.72
C SER A 76 -9.81 1.66 -2.24
N THR A 77 -8.67 2.02 -2.76
CA THR A 77 -8.43 3.35 -3.32
C THR A 77 -8.31 3.34 -4.84
N GLY A 78 -8.55 2.20 -5.48
CA GLY A 78 -8.47 2.00 -6.93
C GLY A 78 -9.01 3.13 -7.82
N THR A 79 -9.57 2.82 -8.97
CA THR A 79 -9.87 3.81 -10.03
C THR A 79 -10.91 4.88 -9.66
N ALA A 80 -11.77 4.67 -8.66
CA ALA A 80 -12.82 5.61 -8.24
C ALA A 80 -12.49 6.26 -6.88
N VAL A 81 -11.28 6.81 -6.73
CA VAL A 81 -10.72 7.29 -5.45
C VAL A 81 -11.69 8.18 -4.66
N ASN A 82 -12.32 9.16 -5.30
CA ASN A 82 -13.21 10.11 -4.60
C ASN A 82 -14.50 9.44 -4.12
N ASP A 83 -15.10 8.57 -4.93
CA ASP A 83 -16.29 7.80 -4.56
C ASP A 83 -15.98 6.84 -3.41
N ASN A 84 -14.83 6.17 -3.48
CA ASN A 84 -14.38 5.23 -2.45
C ASN A 84 -14.08 5.95 -1.13
N LEU A 85 -13.50 7.13 -1.16
CA LEU A 85 -13.30 7.96 0.02
C LEU A 85 -14.64 8.42 0.62
N MET A 86 -15.57 8.89 -0.21
CA MET A 86 -16.90 9.27 0.27
C MET A 86 -17.63 8.10 0.92
N GLU A 87 -17.59 6.92 0.31
CA GLU A 87 -18.14 5.70 0.89
C GLU A 87 -17.51 5.38 2.26
N THR A 88 -16.18 5.53 2.37
CA THR A 88 -15.46 5.30 3.63
C THR A 88 -15.88 6.28 4.72
N TYR A 89 -16.00 7.58 4.40
CA TYR A 89 -16.46 8.59 5.36
C TYR A 89 -17.87 8.29 5.86
N LEU A 90 -18.79 7.93 4.95
CA LEU A 90 -20.18 7.61 5.30
C LEU A 90 -20.26 6.35 6.18
N LYS A 91 -19.47 5.32 5.88
CA LYS A 91 -19.38 4.11 6.71
C LYS A 91 -18.83 4.42 8.11
N ALA A 92 -17.80 5.27 8.19
CA ALA A 92 -17.21 5.67 9.46
C ALA A 92 -18.20 6.45 10.34
N ASP A 93 -18.91 7.47 9.77
CA ASP A 93 -19.93 8.23 10.49
C ASP A 93 -21.07 7.32 10.96
N ALA A 94 -21.55 6.41 10.10
CA ALA A 94 -22.59 5.45 10.47
C ALA A 94 -22.13 4.51 11.60
N ALA A 95 -20.91 3.97 11.55
CA ALA A 95 -20.35 3.13 12.59
C ALA A 95 -20.25 3.86 13.94
N ARG A 96 -19.80 5.12 13.93
CA ARG A 96 -19.76 5.96 15.13
C ARG A 96 -21.13 6.22 15.73
N ARG A 97 -22.12 6.56 14.92
CA ARG A 97 -23.49 6.78 15.37
C ARG A 97 -24.12 5.52 15.96
N MET A 98 -23.70 4.34 15.50
CA MET A 98 -24.13 3.06 16.06
C MET A 98 -23.37 2.66 17.33
N GLY A 99 -22.45 3.49 17.82
CA GLY A 99 -21.73 3.29 19.08
C GLY A 99 -20.51 2.39 18.98
N ALA A 100 -19.85 2.33 17.81
CA ALA A 100 -18.56 1.68 17.68
C ALA A 100 -17.56 2.24 18.69
N ASN A 101 -16.81 1.34 19.34
CA ASN A 101 -15.75 1.69 20.27
C ASN A 101 -14.56 2.34 19.54
N ARG A 102 -14.16 1.72 18.46
CA ARG A 102 -13.07 2.18 17.58
C ARG A 102 -13.48 2.03 16.12
N VAL A 103 -13.06 2.97 15.28
CA VAL A 103 -13.22 2.89 13.81
C VAL A 103 -11.86 3.01 13.16
N VAL A 104 -11.45 1.97 12.45
CA VAL A 104 -10.17 1.89 11.73
C VAL A 104 -10.44 1.79 10.25
N ALA A 105 -9.84 2.68 9.46
CA ALA A 105 -9.86 2.59 8.00
C ALA A 105 -8.65 1.80 7.51
N VAL A 106 -8.88 0.68 6.84
CA VAL A 106 -7.82 -0.14 6.22
C VAL A 106 -7.68 0.32 4.78
N MET A 107 -6.67 1.14 4.52
CA MET A 107 -6.37 1.76 3.24
C MET A 107 -4.95 1.38 2.81
N PRO A 108 -4.72 0.20 2.21
CA PRO A 108 -3.37 -0.28 1.91
C PRO A 108 -2.55 0.74 1.10
N ASN A 109 -3.13 1.37 0.10
CA ASN A 109 -2.58 2.54 -0.57
C ASN A 109 -3.30 3.80 -0.06
N PHE A 110 -2.57 4.70 0.64
CA PHE A 110 -3.18 5.90 1.22
C PHE A 110 -3.50 6.95 0.15
N PRO A 111 -4.79 7.30 -0.04
CA PRO A 111 -5.20 8.22 -1.11
C PRO A 111 -4.67 9.62 -0.88
N TYR A 112 -4.31 10.31 -1.98
CA TYR A 112 -3.67 11.64 -1.96
C TYR A 112 -2.31 11.68 -1.24
N GLY A 113 -1.69 10.55 -0.89
CA GLY A 113 -0.40 10.48 -0.21
C GLY A 113 0.74 11.19 -0.94
N ARG A 114 0.65 11.31 -2.28
CA ARG A 114 1.63 12.01 -3.15
C ARG A 114 1.48 13.55 -3.11
N GLN A 115 0.46 14.08 -2.43
CA GLN A 115 0.19 15.52 -2.29
C GLN A 115 0.40 15.96 -0.83
N GLU A 116 1.56 15.61 -0.29
CA GLU A 116 1.96 15.86 1.10
C GLU A 116 2.55 17.25 1.33
N ARG A 117 2.86 17.94 0.25
CA ARG A 117 3.44 19.30 0.28
C ARG A 117 2.95 20.12 -0.90
N LYS A 118 3.12 21.43 -0.81
CA LYS A 118 2.96 22.34 -1.93
C LYS A 118 4.21 22.37 -2.78
N THR A 119 4.05 22.35 -4.07
CA THR A 119 5.10 22.58 -5.07
C THR A 119 4.95 23.99 -5.66
N GLU A 120 3.72 24.52 -5.70
CA GLU A 120 3.39 25.86 -6.18
C GLU A 120 2.45 26.60 -5.22
N ASN A 121 2.39 27.93 -5.36
CA ASN A 121 1.44 28.75 -4.62
C ASN A 121 0.00 28.43 -5.06
N GLY A 122 -0.90 28.29 -4.08
CA GLY A 122 -2.31 27.97 -4.34
C GLY A 122 -2.65 26.48 -4.30
N GLU A 123 -1.66 25.59 -4.27
CA GLU A 123 -1.92 24.15 -4.10
C GLU A 123 -2.38 23.83 -2.66
N PRO A 124 -3.28 22.84 -2.50
CA PRO A 124 -3.62 22.31 -1.19
C PRO A 124 -2.53 21.32 -0.71
N ILE A 125 -2.59 20.96 0.56
CA ILE A 125 -1.91 19.76 1.10
C ILE A 125 -2.99 18.68 1.24
N SER A 126 -3.28 17.98 0.14
CA SER A 126 -4.45 17.10 0.06
C SER A 126 -4.35 15.87 0.97
N ALA A 127 -3.13 15.37 1.21
CA ALA A 127 -2.90 14.29 2.15
C ALA A 127 -3.33 14.67 3.58
N ARG A 128 -3.00 15.89 4.03
CA ARG A 128 -3.44 16.41 5.34
C ARG A 128 -4.94 16.60 5.38
N LEU A 129 -5.53 17.16 4.31
CA LEU A 129 -6.97 17.36 4.22
C LEU A 129 -7.71 16.02 4.33
N ASN A 130 -7.24 14.99 3.63
CA ASN A 130 -7.83 13.65 3.71
C ASN A 130 -7.81 13.10 5.14
N LEU A 131 -6.68 13.22 5.87
CA LEU A 131 -6.60 12.83 7.28
C LEU A 131 -7.59 13.60 8.16
N ALA A 132 -7.78 14.89 7.91
CA ALA A 132 -8.76 15.70 8.64
C ALA A 132 -10.21 15.27 8.37
N LEU A 133 -10.54 14.90 7.14
CA LEU A 133 -11.86 14.39 6.76
C LEU A 133 -12.12 13.00 7.35
N LEU A 134 -11.12 12.11 7.37
CA LEU A 134 -11.19 10.82 8.06
C LEU A 134 -11.48 11.01 9.55
N HIS A 135 -10.78 11.93 10.21
CA HIS A 135 -11.08 12.26 11.61
C HIS A 135 -12.51 12.77 11.79
N ALA A 136 -12.92 13.76 10.97
CA ALA A 136 -14.24 14.36 11.04
C ALA A 136 -15.37 13.34 10.82
N SER A 137 -15.12 12.29 10.03
CA SER A 137 -16.05 11.18 9.83
C SER A 137 -16.04 10.14 10.96
N GLY A 138 -15.12 10.27 11.94
CA GLY A 138 -15.08 9.38 13.10
C GLY A 138 -14.02 8.28 13.04
N VAL A 139 -13.08 8.31 12.09
CA VAL A 139 -11.95 7.39 12.05
C VAL A 139 -10.93 7.74 13.12
N ASP A 140 -10.51 6.77 13.92
CA ASP A 140 -9.46 6.90 14.94
C ASP A 140 -8.08 6.55 14.41
N GLU A 141 -8.03 5.57 13.50
CA GLU A 141 -6.76 5.01 13.01
C GLU A 141 -6.90 4.61 11.54
N VAL A 142 -5.80 4.77 10.80
CA VAL A 142 -5.65 4.26 9.42
C VAL A 142 -4.55 3.22 9.42
N ILE A 143 -4.84 2.03 8.89
CA ILE A 143 -3.82 1.04 8.51
C ILE A 143 -3.52 1.24 7.02
N THR A 144 -2.28 1.48 6.70
CA THR A 144 -1.79 1.66 5.32
C THR A 144 -0.48 0.90 5.13
N THR A 145 0.05 0.87 3.91
CA THR A 145 1.31 0.19 3.59
C THR A 145 2.19 1.10 2.77
N ASP A 146 3.47 1.21 3.14
CA ASP A 146 4.51 1.94 2.39
C ASP A 146 4.06 3.32 1.89
N VAL A 147 3.60 4.18 2.81
CA VAL A 147 3.18 5.54 2.44
C VAL A 147 4.23 6.26 1.62
N HIS A 148 3.78 7.00 0.61
CA HIS A 148 4.68 7.77 -0.25
C HIS A 148 5.60 8.71 0.53
N ALA A 149 5.06 9.38 1.55
CA ALA A 149 5.81 10.31 2.40
C ALA A 149 5.68 9.94 3.87
N PRO A 150 6.75 9.46 4.54
CA PRO A 150 6.72 9.13 5.98
C PRO A 150 6.30 10.30 6.89
N ALA A 151 6.45 11.55 6.42
CA ALA A 151 6.02 12.74 7.13
C ALA A 151 4.50 12.79 7.40
N LEU A 152 3.68 12.02 6.66
CA LEU A 152 2.24 11.89 6.87
C LEU A 152 1.88 11.48 8.31
N GLN A 153 2.72 10.68 8.98
CA GLN A 153 2.54 10.27 10.36
C GLN A 153 2.50 11.46 11.34
N GLY A 154 3.13 12.59 10.97
CA GLY A 154 3.14 13.82 11.76
C GLY A 154 2.04 14.83 11.43
N PHE A 155 1.18 14.58 10.43
CA PHE A 155 0.22 15.57 9.95
C PHE A 155 -1.00 15.75 10.87
N THR A 156 -1.29 14.78 11.71
CA THR A 156 -2.38 14.82 12.68
C THR A 156 -2.05 14.04 13.93
N ARG A 157 -2.60 14.46 15.06
CA ARG A 157 -2.59 13.69 16.31
C ARG A 157 -3.91 12.97 16.55
N GLN A 158 -4.92 13.28 15.75
CA GLN A 158 -6.29 12.84 15.94
C GLN A 158 -6.58 11.50 15.27
N VAL A 159 -5.87 11.20 14.19
CA VAL A 159 -5.93 9.90 13.51
C VAL A 159 -4.54 9.27 13.60
N LYS A 160 -4.44 8.12 14.21
CA LYS A 160 -3.20 7.36 14.21
C LYS A 160 -2.98 6.77 12.81
N LEU A 161 -1.76 6.89 12.28
CA LEU A 161 -1.37 6.27 11.03
C LEU A 161 -0.45 5.08 11.32
N THR A 162 -0.95 3.87 11.13
CA THR A 162 -0.18 2.63 11.20
C THR A 162 0.26 2.27 9.79
N ASP A 163 1.53 2.56 9.50
CA ASP A 163 2.15 2.32 8.20
C ASP A 163 2.90 0.99 8.23
N LEU A 164 2.36 0.00 7.52
CA LEU A 164 2.97 -1.32 7.37
C LEU A 164 4.02 -1.27 6.26
N GLU A 165 4.91 -2.25 6.23
CA GLU A 165 5.97 -2.32 5.23
C GLU A 165 5.87 -3.63 4.44
N SER A 166 5.88 -3.53 3.11
CA SER A 166 5.86 -4.70 2.22
C SER A 166 7.26 -5.29 1.93
N THR A 167 8.30 -4.74 2.56
CA THR A 167 9.69 -5.17 2.31
C THR A 167 9.91 -6.66 2.58
N LYS A 168 9.24 -7.20 3.60
CA LYS A 168 9.34 -8.63 3.93
C LYS A 168 8.77 -9.51 2.82
N GLU A 169 7.57 -9.21 2.35
CA GLU A 169 6.88 -9.94 1.30
C GLU A 169 7.66 -9.87 -0.02
N MET A 170 8.19 -8.69 -0.37
CA MET A 170 9.08 -8.50 -1.52
C MET A 170 10.35 -9.34 -1.38
N THR A 171 10.96 -9.31 -0.20
CA THR A 171 12.16 -10.12 0.09
C THR A 171 11.90 -11.61 -0.04
N ASP A 172 10.81 -12.10 0.54
CA ASP A 172 10.44 -13.52 0.50
C ASP A 172 10.15 -13.99 -0.94
N TYR A 173 9.58 -13.11 -1.77
CA TYR A 173 9.38 -13.39 -3.19
C TYR A 173 10.71 -13.48 -3.94
N PHE A 174 11.55 -12.44 -3.85
CA PHE A 174 12.77 -12.34 -4.65
C PHE A 174 13.86 -13.33 -4.24
N LYS A 175 13.97 -13.69 -2.97
CA LYS A 175 14.92 -14.71 -2.49
C LYS A 175 14.85 -16.04 -3.26
N ASN A 176 13.69 -16.36 -3.84
CA ASN A 176 13.48 -17.63 -4.56
C ASN A 176 13.86 -17.54 -6.04
N ILE A 177 14.13 -16.35 -6.58
CA ILE A 177 14.32 -16.17 -8.03
C ILE A 177 15.63 -15.47 -8.42
N ILE A 178 16.34 -14.89 -7.43
CA ILE A 178 17.61 -14.17 -7.69
C ILE A 178 18.83 -14.90 -7.12
N ASN A 179 20.01 -14.53 -7.65
CA ASN A 179 21.30 -14.79 -7.01
C ASN A 179 21.78 -13.46 -6.38
N PRO A 180 21.87 -13.33 -5.04
CA PRO A 180 22.27 -12.08 -4.38
C PRO A 180 23.61 -11.50 -4.87
N GLU A 181 24.62 -12.36 -5.08
CA GLU A 181 25.96 -11.93 -5.53
C GLU A 181 25.95 -11.27 -6.93
N ASN A 182 24.95 -11.58 -7.75
CA ASN A 182 24.81 -11.08 -9.11
C ASN A 182 23.56 -10.20 -9.29
N THR A 183 23.01 -9.65 -8.20
CA THR A 183 21.79 -8.84 -8.25
C THR A 183 22.03 -7.46 -7.64
N VAL A 184 21.43 -6.43 -8.26
CA VAL A 184 21.47 -5.04 -7.81
C VAL A 184 20.05 -4.51 -7.63
N VAL A 185 19.74 -3.98 -6.45
CA VAL A 185 18.48 -3.26 -6.23
C VAL A 185 18.66 -1.81 -6.66
N VAL A 186 17.81 -1.33 -7.55
CA VAL A 186 17.94 -0.03 -8.21
C VAL A 186 16.80 0.89 -7.77
N SER A 187 17.14 2.06 -7.23
CA SER A 187 16.17 3.14 -7.04
C SER A 187 15.98 3.92 -8.36
N PRO A 188 14.75 4.11 -8.85
CA PRO A 188 14.50 4.85 -10.09
C PRO A 188 14.70 6.37 -9.95
N ASP A 189 14.85 6.87 -8.71
CA ASP A 189 15.15 8.27 -8.38
C ASP A 189 15.77 8.41 -6.97
N LEU A 190 16.10 9.65 -6.57
CA LEU A 190 16.64 9.93 -5.24
C LEU A 190 15.63 9.73 -4.10
N GLY A 191 14.35 9.93 -4.35
CA GLY A 191 13.29 9.82 -3.36
C GLY A 191 13.14 8.38 -2.84
N GLY A 192 13.26 7.39 -3.73
CA GLY A 192 13.19 5.97 -3.43
C GLY A 192 14.46 5.35 -2.85
N ALA A 193 15.58 6.10 -2.76
CA ALA A 193 16.89 5.54 -2.41
C ALA A 193 16.91 4.78 -1.06
N LYS A 194 16.21 5.28 -0.03
CA LYS A 194 16.11 4.61 1.28
C LYS A 194 15.32 3.31 1.19
N ARG A 195 14.28 3.27 0.38
CA ARG A 195 13.45 2.07 0.16
C ARG A 195 14.26 1.00 -0.56
N ALA A 196 14.96 1.37 -1.62
CA ALA A 196 15.86 0.46 -2.35
C ALA A 196 16.99 -0.08 -1.47
N ASP A 197 17.62 0.76 -0.62
CA ASP A 197 18.63 0.35 0.36
C ASP A 197 18.09 -0.70 1.34
N LYS A 198 16.85 -0.56 1.78
CA LYS A 198 16.20 -1.49 2.71
C LYS A 198 16.01 -2.87 2.07
N LEU A 199 15.49 -2.91 0.84
CA LEU A 199 15.31 -4.16 0.10
C LEU A 199 16.67 -4.80 -0.25
N ALA A 200 17.66 -4.00 -0.68
CA ALA A 200 19.01 -4.49 -0.98
C ALA A 200 19.63 -5.18 0.24
N LYS A 201 19.54 -4.56 1.41
CA LYS A 201 20.04 -5.16 2.68
C LYS A 201 19.30 -6.45 3.05
N ALA A 202 17.97 -6.49 2.87
CA ALA A 202 17.16 -7.67 3.17
C ALA A 202 17.45 -8.85 2.23
N LEU A 203 17.88 -8.55 1.01
CA LEU A 203 18.27 -9.54 -0.02
C LEU A 203 19.77 -9.85 -0.03
N ASP A 204 20.58 -9.12 0.75
CA ASP A 204 22.06 -9.17 0.72
C ASP A 204 22.64 -8.87 -0.67
N CYS A 205 22.08 -7.85 -1.34
CA CYS A 205 22.43 -7.43 -2.69
C CYS A 205 23.11 -6.06 -2.70
N ASP A 206 23.84 -5.78 -3.79
CA ASP A 206 24.29 -4.44 -4.13
C ASP A 206 23.11 -3.49 -4.42
N LYS A 207 23.40 -2.19 -4.43
CA LYS A 207 22.42 -1.15 -4.78
C LYS A 207 22.94 -0.15 -5.79
N ALA A 208 22.03 0.40 -6.59
CA ALA A 208 22.29 1.50 -7.51
C ALA A 208 21.15 2.54 -7.45
N ILE A 209 21.41 3.74 -7.93
CA ILE A 209 20.44 4.84 -7.93
C ILE A 209 20.51 5.52 -9.30
N ILE A 210 19.36 5.77 -9.91
CA ILE A 210 19.23 6.60 -11.09
C ILE A 210 19.01 8.04 -10.64
N TYR A 211 19.98 8.90 -10.94
CA TYR A 211 19.88 10.33 -10.67
C TYR A 211 19.37 11.06 -11.89
N LYS A 212 18.23 11.77 -11.76
CA LYS A 212 17.64 12.60 -12.80
C LYS A 212 17.89 14.07 -12.49
N ASN A 213 18.73 14.72 -13.29
CA ASN A 213 18.94 16.17 -13.17
C ASN A 213 17.87 16.91 -13.99
N ARG A 214 16.89 17.51 -13.31
CA ARG A 214 15.88 18.38 -13.92
C ARG A 214 16.42 19.81 -13.97
N THR A 215 17.39 20.08 -14.83
CA THR A 215 17.78 21.47 -15.12
C THR A 215 16.79 22.07 -16.12
N ALA A 216 16.21 23.22 -15.76
CA ALA A 216 15.37 24.17 -16.50
C ALA A 216 14.74 23.76 -17.86
N HIS A 217 13.57 24.30 -18.18
CA HIS A 217 12.85 24.10 -19.43
C HIS A 217 13.77 24.07 -20.64
N ASN A 218 13.71 23.01 -21.47
CA ASN A 218 14.38 22.82 -22.76
C ASN A 218 15.85 22.37 -22.76
N GLN A 219 16.42 21.79 -21.71
CA GLN A 219 17.71 21.11 -21.80
C GLN A 219 17.57 19.59 -21.67
N ALA A 220 18.41 18.85 -22.39
CA ALA A 220 18.46 17.40 -22.38
C ALA A 220 18.58 16.89 -20.93
N HIS A 221 17.68 15.98 -20.52
CA HIS A 221 17.72 15.36 -19.19
C HIS A 221 19.01 14.53 -19.07
N ALA A 222 19.96 14.99 -18.28
CA ALA A 222 21.10 14.15 -17.90
C ALA A 222 20.63 13.15 -16.85
N GLU A 223 20.52 11.90 -17.24
CA GLU A 223 20.32 10.79 -16.31
C GLU A 223 21.68 10.16 -16.01
N MET A 224 21.99 9.96 -14.74
CA MET A 224 23.25 9.34 -14.29
C MET A 224 22.91 8.12 -13.47
N LEU A 225 23.56 7.00 -13.78
CA LEU A 225 23.50 5.79 -12.97
C LEU A 225 24.65 5.82 -11.95
N LEU A 226 24.33 5.74 -10.68
CA LEU A 226 25.27 5.61 -9.58
C LEU A 226 25.24 4.16 -9.08
N GLY A 227 26.30 3.42 -9.32
CA GLY A 227 26.43 1.98 -9.06
C GLY A 227 26.74 1.20 -10.32
N ASP A 228 27.16 -0.05 -10.17
CA ASP A 228 27.52 -0.94 -11.27
C ASP A 228 26.40 -1.96 -11.52
N VAL A 229 25.95 -2.08 -12.77
CA VAL A 229 24.87 -2.98 -13.22
C VAL A 229 25.30 -3.86 -14.40
N GLU A 230 26.54 -3.74 -14.90
CA GLU A 230 27.00 -4.48 -16.04
C GLU A 230 27.03 -6.00 -15.76
N GLY A 231 26.35 -6.77 -16.60
CA GLY A 231 26.21 -8.21 -16.45
C GLY A 231 25.33 -8.68 -15.27
N LYS A 232 24.80 -7.76 -14.45
CA LYS A 232 24.01 -8.10 -13.26
C LYS A 232 22.52 -8.12 -13.55
N ASP A 233 21.79 -8.87 -12.74
CA ASP A 233 20.32 -8.80 -12.67
C ASP A 233 19.90 -7.58 -11.82
N CYS A 234 18.90 -6.84 -12.27
CA CYS A 234 18.48 -5.60 -11.61
C CYS A 234 17.03 -5.72 -11.10
N ILE A 235 16.76 -5.24 -9.89
CA ILE A 235 15.41 -5.05 -9.35
C ILE A 235 15.17 -3.56 -9.19
N ILE A 236 14.36 -2.96 -10.06
CA ILE A 236 13.91 -1.58 -9.87
C ILE A 236 12.83 -1.57 -8.80
N TYR A 237 13.05 -0.84 -7.70
CA TYR A 237 12.11 -0.82 -6.57
C TYR A 237 11.58 0.57 -6.27
N ASP A 238 10.24 0.71 -6.30
CA ASP A 238 9.52 1.96 -6.02
C ASP A 238 8.34 1.72 -5.05
N ASP A 239 7.63 2.77 -4.61
CA ASP A 239 6.37 2.61 -3.86
C ASP A 239 5.17 2.41 -4.77
N ILE A 240 5.09 3.18 -5.87
CA ILE A 240 3.91 3.24 -6.73
C ILE A 240 4.30 3.12 -8.21
N ILE A 241 3.65 2.21 -8.92
CA ILE A 241 3.62 2.18 -10.38
C ILE A 241 2.29 2.79 -10.83
N ASP A 242 2.32 4.03 -11.30
CA ASP A 242 1.15 4.74 -11.82
C ASP A 242 1.06 4.58 -13.34
N THR A 243 1.62 5.49 -14.12
CA THR A 243 1.63 5.43 -15.60
C THR A 243 2.81 4.63 -16.17
N ALA A 244 3.64 4.06 -15.33
CA ALA A 244 4.86 3.30 -15.63
C ALA A 244 5.94 4.04 -16.45
N GLY A 245 5.84 5.37 -16.62
CA GLY A 245 6.82 6.15 -17.39
C GLY A 245 8.23 6.07 -16.80
N THR A 246 8.38 6.45 -15.54
CA THR A 246 9.67 6.47 -14.83
C THR A 246 10.36 5.10 -14.85
N ILE A 247 9.59 4.05 -14.59
CA ILE A 247 10.09 2.67 -14.47
C ILE A 247 10.53 2.12 -15.83
N THR A 248 9.77 2.41 -16.89
CA THR A 248 10.15 1.96 -18.24
C THR A 248 11.36 2.70 -18.80
N GLU A 249 11.53 3.98 -18.50
CA GLU A 249 12.74 4.72 -18.81
C GLU A 249 13.94 4.16 -18.05
N ALA A 250 13.77 3.92 -16.73
CA ALA A 250 14.79 3.29 -15.90
C ALA A 250 15.22 1.92 -16.46
N SER A 251 14.27 1.07 -16.85
CA SER A 251 14.58 -0.25 -17.42
C SER A 251 15.38 -0.17 -18.73
N LYS A 252 15.04 0.76 -19.62
CA LYS A 252 15.79 1.01 -20.85
C LYS A 252 17.21 1.49 -20.57
N MET A 253 17.37 2.39 -19.58
CA MET A 253 18.67 2.89 -19.16
C MET A 253 19.56 1.76 -18.60
N LEU A 254 19.02 0.93 -17.71
CA LEU A 254 19.74 -0.23 -17.15
C LEU A 254 20.16 -1.19 -18.26
N LYS A 255 19.28 -1.49 -19.21
CA LYS A 255 19.60 -2.35 -20.34
C LYS A 255 20.72 -1.79 -21.21
N LYS A 256 20.72 -0.47 -21.43
CA LYS A 256 21.80 0.24 -22.15
C LYS A 256 23.14 0.18 -21.42
N ASN A 257 23.11 0.11 -20.07
CA ASN A 257 24.29 -0.02 -19.22
C ASN A 257 24.68 -1.48 -18.93
N GLY A 258 24.22 -2.43 -19.74
CA GLY A 258 24.66 -3.82 -19.70
C GLY A 258 23.94 -4.71 -18.68
N ALA A 259 22.84 -4.27 -18.06
CA ALA A 259 22.06 -5.11 -17.16
C ALA A 259 21.56 -6.39 -17.87
N ASN A 260 21.66 -7.54 -17.19
CA ASN A 260 21.26 -8.84 -17.72
C ASN A 260 19.75 -8.98 -17.70
N LYS A 261 19.13 -9.30 -16.58
CA LYS A 261 17.68 -9.33 -16.39
C LYS A 261 17.22 -8.11 -15.61
N ILE A 262 16.01 -7.66 -15.88
CA ILE A 262 15.43 -6.52 -15.17
C ILE A 262 14.06 -6.93 -14.64
N TYR A 263 13.91 -6.84 -13.32
CA TYR A 263 12.66 -6.99 -12.60
C TYR A 263 12.19 -5.62 -12.10
N ILE A 264 10.89 -5.46 -11.97
CA ILE A 264 10.30 -4.28 -11.34
C ILE A 264 9.55 -4.74 -10.10
N ALA A 265 9.72 -4.01 -9.01
CA ALA A 265 8.97 -4.22 -7.78
C ALA A 265 8.36 -2.90 -7.31
N ALA A 266 7.13 -2.93 -6.81
CA ALA A 266 6.53 -1.79 -6.13
C ALA A 266 5.46 -2.25 -5.13
N SER A 267 5.25 -1.46 -4.08
CA SER A 267 4.19 -1.74 -3.12
C SER A 267 2.82 -1.63 -3.79
N HIS A 268 2.59 -0.58 -4.59
CA HIS A 268 1.28 -0.30 -5.20
C HIS A 268 1.35 -0.26 -6.72
N GLY A 269 0.54 -1.10 -7.37
CA GLY A 269 0.39 -1.12 -8.81
C GLY A 269 -0.92 -0.50 -9.27
N LEU A 270 -0.95 0.81 -9.54
CA LEU A 270 -2.14 1.51 -10.02
C LEU A 270 -2.39 1.25 -11.51
N PHE A 271 -1.34 1.17 -12.30
CA PHE A 271 -1.35 0.88 -13.73
C PHE A 271 -2.30 1.75 -14.57
N ASN A 272 -2.34 3.04 -14.27
CA ASN A 272 -3.22 3.99 -14.97
C ASN A 272 -2.72 4.36 -16.36
N GLY A 273 -3.68 4.76 -17.21
CA GLY A 273 -3.39 5.26 -18.56
C GLY A 273 -2.58 4.27 -19.40
N PRO A 274 -1.41 4.68 -19.96
CA PRO A 274 -0.61 3.85 -20.87
C PRO A 274 0.28 2.82 -20.16
N ALA A 275 0.14 2.60 -18.85
CA ALA A 275 1.07 1.78 -18.06
C ALA A 275 1.23 0.36 -18.61
N ILE A 276 0.13 -0.31 -18.93
CA ILE A 276 0.15 -1.70 -19.40
C ILE A 276 0.89 -1.84 -20.74
N ASP A 277 0.66 -0.91 -21.68
CA ASP A 277 1.33 -0.97 -22.98
C ASP A 277 2.83 -0.66 -22.85
N ARG A 278 3.20 0.31 -22.01
CA ARG A 278 4.59 0.60 -21.69
C ARG A 278 5.32 -0.61 -21.07
N LEU A 279 4.68 -1.31 -20.14
CA LEU A 279 5.26 -2.49 -19.50
C LEU A 279 5.37 -3.70 -20.44
N LYS A 280 4.47 -3.84 -21.41
CA LYS A 280 4.59 -4.88 -22.47
C LYS A 280 5.84 -4.68 -23.31
N GLU A 281 6.13 -3.42 -23.67
CA GLU A 281 7.25 -3.05 -24.54
C GLU A 281 8.60 -2.91 -23.79
N ALA A 282 8.55 -2.78 -22.47
CA ALA A 282 9.75 -2.60 -21.65
C ALA A 282 10.63 -3.85 -21.65
N PRO A 283 11.97 -3.69 -21.61
CA PRO A 283 12.92 -4.80 -21.55
C PRO A 283 13.00 -5.39 -20.14
N ILE A 284 11.90 -5.94 -19.64
CA ILE A 284 11.73 -6.47 -18.30
C ILE A 284 11.22 -7.90 -18.33
N GLU A 285 11.62 -8.70 -17.33
CA GLU A 285 11.16 -10.05 -17.12
C GLU A 285 9.79 -10.07 -16.44
N GLU A 286 9.66 -9.33 -15.34
CA GLU A 286 8.48 -9.40 -14.48
C GLU A 286 8.27 -8.09 -13.72
N VAL A 287 7.02 -7.84 -13.36
CA VAL A 287 6.57 -6.76 -12.45
C VAL A 287 5.92 -7.41 -11.24
N VAL A 288 6.46 -7.15 -10.06
CA VAL A 288 5.96 -7.67 -8.79
C VAL A 288 5.36 -6.53 -8.00
N VAL A 289 4.09 -6.63 -7.64
CA VAL A 289 3.39 -5.65 -6.81
C VAL A 289 2.62 -6.36 -5.70
N THR A 290 2.17 -5.63 -4.70
CA THR A 290 1.23 -6.21 -3.74
C THR A 290 -0.19 -6.24 -4.32
N ASN A 291 -1.09 -6.97 -3.67
CA ASN A 291 -2.51 -6.98 -4.01
C ASN A 291 -3.30 -5.80 -3.39
N SER A 292 -2.61 -4.70 -3.01
CA SER A 292 -3.23 -3.46 -2.53
C SER A 292 -4.21 -2.84 -3.52
N GLU A 293 -4.02 -3.12 -4.81
CA GLU A 293 -4.84 -2.65 -5.92
C GLU A 293 -5.28 -3.82 -6.82
N LEU A 294 -6.25 -3.58 -7.71
CA LEU A 294 -6.76 -4.60 -8.61
C LEU A 294 -5.68 -5.09 -9.58
N LYS A 295 -5.66 -6.39 -9.82
CA LYS A 295 -4.71 -7.01 -10.76
C LYS A 295 -5.07 -6.71 -12.21
N PRO A 296 -4.16 -6.09 -12.98
CA PRO A 296 -4.38 -5.91 -14.41
C PRO A 296 -4.16 -7.21 -15.20
N LYS A 297 -4.74 -7.26 -16.40
CA LYS A 297 -4.61 -8.43 -17.30
C LYS A 297 -3.30 -8.39 -18.09
N LEU A 298 -2.18 -8.61 -17.42
CA LEU A 298 -0.86 -8.76 -18.05
C LEU A 298 -0.09 -9.89 -17.36
N SER A 299 0.35 -10.90 -18.13
CA SER A 299 1.02 -12.10 -17.58
C SER A 299 2.33 -11.81 -16.86
N LYS A 300 3.05 -10.75 -17.26
CA LYS A 300 4.27 -10.28 -16.58
C LYS A 300 4.01 -9.73 -15.17
N ILE A 301 2.77 -9.42 -14.79
CA ILE A 301 2.46 -8.84 -13.47
C ILE A 301 2.11 -9.94 -12.49
N LYS A 302 2.85 -9.99 -11.40
CA LYS A 302 2.60 -10.85 -10.23
C LYS A 302 2.15 -10.00 -9.06
N GLN A 303 1.23 -10.54 -8.27
CA GLN A 303 0.81 -9.93 -7.02
C GLN A 303 1.18 -10.81 -5.84
N ILE A 304 1.69 -10.18 -4.79
CA ILE A 304 1.92 -10.78 -3.47
C ILE A 304 0.83 -10.31 -2.49
N ASP A 305 0.45 -11.21 -1.59
CA ASP A 305 -0.66 -11.00 -0.67
C ASP A 305 -0.20 -10.22 0.57
N LEU A 306 -0.81 -9.05 0.82
CA LEU A 306 -0.61 -8.23 2.02
C LEU A 306 -1.53 -8.63 3.18
N ALA A 307 -2.49 -9.51 2.97
CA ALA A 307 -3.47 -9.85 4.00
C ALA A 307 -2.84 -10.36 5.31
N PRO A 308 -1.77 -11.17 5.32
CA PRO A 308 -1.15 -11.61 6.57
C PRO A 308 -0.69 -10.47 7.47
N GLU A 309 -0.03 -9.45 6.90
CA GLU A 309 0.48 -8.28 7.63
C GLU A 309 -0.68 -7.41 8.14
N ILE A 310 -1.68 -7.16 7.31
CA ILE A 310 -2.87 -6.37 7.69
C ILE A 310 -3.66 -7.09 8.79
N VAL A 311 -3.84 -8.40 8.69
CA VAL A 311 -4.52 -9.22 9.72
C VAL A 311 -3.74 -9.17 11.02
N GLY A 312 -2.41 -9.26 10.98
CA GLY A 312 -1.55 -9.07 12.16
C GLY A 312 -1.82 -7.73 12.85
N ALA A 313 -1.82 -6.64 12.09
CA ALA A 313 -2.10 -5.30 12.60
C ALA A 313 -3.53 -5.17 13.19
N ILE A 314 -4.53 -5.73 12.53
CA ILE A 314 -5.93 -5.75 13.03
C ILE A 314 -5.99 -6.45 14.39
N LEU A 315 -5.37 -7.62 14.53
CA LEU A 315 -5.37 -8.39 15.76
C LEU A 315 -4.58 -7.67 16.88
N ASP A 316 -3.45 -7.04 16.55
CA ASP A 316 -2.65 -6.29 17.53
C ASP A 316 -3.36 -5.02 18.03
N ILE A 317 -4.16 -4.36 17.19
CA ILE A 317 -4.97 -3.19 17.56
C ILE A 317 -6.16 -3.58 18.44
N SER A 318 -6.77 -4.75 18.21
CA SER A 318 -7.97 -5.22 18.95
C SER A 318 -7.64 -6.05 20.18
N GLY A 319 -6.41 -6.43 20.42
CA GLY A 319 -5.93 -7.25 21.55
C GLY A 319 -5.46 -6.45 22.70
#